data_eb97473e3ef2f10553afe5aef2457562
#
_entry.id   eb97473e3ef2f10553afe5aef2457562
#
_cell.length_a   1.000
_cell.length_b   1.000
_cell.length_c   1.000
_cell.angle_alpha   90.00
_cell.angle_beta   90.00
_cell.angle_gamma   90.00
#
_symmetry.space_group_name_H-M   'P 1'
#
loop_
_entity.id
_entity.type
_entity.pdbx_description
1 polymer ?
#
loop_
_entity_poly.entity_id
_entity_poly.type
_entity_poly.pdbx_seq_one_letter_code
_entity_poly.pdbx_strand_id
1 'polypeptide(L)'
;ARERIEMLLDKGTFNELDKFVVHRCTNFGMDKNKIPGDGMVSGYGKIDGRLVFVYAYDFTAYGGTLSATNAAKIVKVQQLALKNGAPIIALNDSGGARIQEGVNSLAGYASIFYQNTMASGVVPQLSAILGPCAGGACYSPALTDFIFMVKEQSHMFITGPDVVKAVTHEVI
;
A
#
# COMPACT_ATOMS: atom_id res chain seq x y z
N ALA A 1 6.94 3.44 -8.70
CA ALA A 1 6.92 3.48 -7.22
C ALA A 1 8.14 4.23 -6.66
N ARG A 2 9.36 3.78 -6.95
CA ARG A 2 10.59 4.41 -6.43
C ARG A 2 10.69 5.91 -6.77
N GLU A 3 10.50 6.30 -8.00
CA GLU A 3 10.55 7.70 -8.44
C GLU A 3 9.58 8.60 -7.65
N ARG A 4 8.36 8.10 -7.39
CA ARG A 4 7.36 8.83 -6.57
C ARG A 4 7.88 9.10 -5.16
N ILE A 5 8.58 8.14 -4.54
CA ILE A 5 9.20 8.31 -3.22
C ILE A 5 10.37 9.30 -3.30
N GLU A 6 11.24 9.19 -4.30
CA GLU A 6 12.40 10.07 -4.48
C GLU A 6 12.01 11.51 -4.80
N MET A 7 10.86 11.73 -5.45
CA MET A 7 10.29 13.07 -5.67
C MET A 7 9.68 13.67 -4.40
N LEU A 8 9.21 12.84 -3.47
CA LEU A 8 8.58 13.27 -2.23
C LEU A 8 9.61 13.63 -1.16
N LEU A 9 10.70 12.88 -1.09
CA LEU A 9 11.70 12.98 -0.01
C LEU A 9 12.84 13.92 -0.37
N ASP A 10 13.50 14.45 0.65
CA ASP A 10 14.75 15.19 0.50
C ASP A 10 15.77 14.34 -0.25
N LYS A 11 16.44 14.95 -1.21
CA LYS A 11 17.38 14.28 -2.12
C LYS A 11 18.44 13.47 -1.36
N GLY A 12 18.53 12.18 -1.70
CA GLY A 12 19.53 11.25 -1.16
C GLY A 12 19.25 10.76 0.25
N THR A 13 18.08 11.04 0.84
CA THR A 13 17.72 10.59 2.19
C THR A 13 16.97 9.27 2.24
N PHE A 14 16.51 8.76 1.12
CA PHE A 14 15.73 7.53 1.07
C PHE A 14 16.58 6.30 1.41
N ASN A 15 16.12 5.56 2.41
CA ASN A 15 16.65 4.26 2.81
C ASN A 15 15.59 3.20 2.62
N GLU A 16 15.76 2.36 1.60
CA GLU A 16 14.82 1.30 1.27
C GLU A 16 14.97 0.10 2.20
N LEU A 17 13.83 -0.41 2.67
CA LEU A 17 13.72 -1.62 3.47
C LEU A 17 13.16 -2.77 2.63
N ASP A 18 13.64 -4.00 2.93
CA ASP A 18 13.14 -5.25 2.34
C ASP A 18 13.13 -5.26 0.79
N LYS A 19 14.14 -4.67 0.19
CA LYS A 19 14.32 -4.49 -1.24
C LYS A 19 14.30 -5.80 -2.04
N PHE A 20 14.81 -6.88 -1.46
CA PHE A 20 15.02 -8.17 -2.16
C PHE A 20 13.99 -9.24 -1.80
N VAL A 21 13.02 -8.94 -0.93
CA VAL A 21 11.98 -9.92 -0.61
C VAL A 21 11.11 -10.23 -1.82
N VAL A 22 10.63 -11.47 -1.88
CA VAL A 22 9.70 -11.94 -2.92
C VAL A 22 8.54 -12.67 -2.25
N HIS A 23 7.41 -12.76 -2.94
CA HIS A 23 6.26 -13.51 -2.43
C HIS A 23 6.60 -15.01 -2.27
N ARG A 24 5.81 -15.69 -1.44
CA ARG A 24 5.95 -17.14 -1.15
C ARG A 24 4.86 -17.98 -1.82
N CYS A 25 4.00 -17.35 -2.62
CA CYS A 25 2.93 -18.04 -3.30
C CYS A 25 3.47 -19.03 -4.33
N THR A 26 2.93 -20.25 -4.31
CA THR A 26 3.24 -21.32 -5.26
C THR A 26 2.05 -21.68 -6.13
N ASN A 27 0.84 -21.20 -5.78
CA ASN A 27 -0.39 -21.45 -6.52
C ASN A 27 -0.38 -20.73 -7.87
N PHE A 28 -1.10 -21.26 -8.83
CA PHE A 28 -1.31 -20.65 -10.15
C PHE A 28 -0.01 -20.30 -10.90
N GLY A 29 1.08 -21.07 -10.67
CA GLY A 29 2.37 -20.85 -11.32
C GLY A 29 3.15 -19.63 -10.83
N MET A 30 2.75 -19.03 -9.71
CA MET A 30 3.42 -17.86 -9.12
C MET A 30 4.87 -18.15 -8.71
N ASP A 31 5.20 -19.40 -8.40
CA ASP A 31 6.57 -19.83 -8.06
C ASP A 31 7.59 -19.52 -9.16
N LYS A 32 7.15 -19.45 -10.41
CA LYS A 32 7.97 -19.17 -11.59
C LYS A 32 8.15 -17.68 -11.88
N ASN A 33 7.36 -16.84 -11.25
CA ASN A 33 7.36 -15.39 -11.51
C ASN A 33 7.54 -14.61 -10.20
N LYS A 34 8.80 -14.36 -9.84
CA LYS A 34 9.17 -13.65 -8.61
C LYS A 34 9.87 -12.34 -8.94
N ILE A 35 9.30 -11.25 -8.45
CA ILE A 35 9.81 -9.89 -8.64
C ILE A 35 10.45 -9.42 -7.32
N PRO A 36 11.73 -9.01 -7.28
CA PRO A 36 12.34 -8.41 -6.09
C PRO A 36 11.55 -7.19 -5.60
N GLY A 37 11.32 -7.13 -4.30
CA GLY A 37 10.44 -6.11 -3.69
C GLY A 37 8.95 -6.42 -3.79
N ASP A 38 8.58 -7.44 -4.56
CA ASP A 38 7.21 -7.95 -4.75
C ASP A 38 6.16 -6.87 -5.14
N GLY A 39 6.58 -5.90 -5.96
CA GLY A 39 5.68 -4.81 -6.39
C GLY A 39 5.43 -3.73 -5.33
N MET A 40 6.35 -3.59 -4.37
CA MET A 40 6.27 -2.54 -3.37
C MET A 40 7.64 -2.02 -2.99
N VAL A 41 7.75 -0.69 -2.93
CA VAL A 41 8.91 0.02 -2.39
C VAL A 41 8.54 0.58 -1.02
N SER A 42 9.34 0.31 0.00
CA SER A 42 9.07 0.75 1.36
C SER A 42 10.35 1.16 2.08
N GLY A 43 10.27 2.11 2.99
CA GLY A 43 11.44 2.58 3.70
C GLY A 43 11.17 3.84 4.50
N TYR A 44 12.23 4.62 4.68
CA TYR A 44 12.17 5.90 5.38
C TYR A 44 13.13 6.90 4.75
N GLY A 45 12.86 8.17 4.99
CA GLY A 45 13.69 9.28 4.56
C GLY A 45 13.33 10.56 5.30
N LYS A 46 13.62 11.70 4.69
CA LYS A 46 13.31 12.99 5.30
C LYS A 46 12.47 13.86 4.37
N ILE A 47 11.64 14.71 4.96
CA ILE A 47 10.98 15.85 4.30
C ILE A 47 11.28 17.08 5.13
N ASP A 48 11.92 18.08 4.54
CA ASP A 48 12.41 19.28 5.23
C ASP A 48 13.21 18.94 6.51
N GLY A 49 14.09 17.93 6.39
CA GLY A 49 14.93 17.42 7.47
C GLY A 49 14.23 16.55 8.51
N ARG A 50 12.92 16.37 8.47
CA ARG A 50 12.13 15.58 9.42
C ARG A 50 11.98 14.13 8.95
N LEU A 51 12.20 13.18 9.85
CA LEU A 51 12.02 11.75 9.57
C LEU A 51 10.57 11.42 9.21
N VAL A 52 10.40 10.67 8.12
CA VAL A 52 9.12 10.10 7.70
C VAL A 52 9.30 8.67 7.24
N PHE A 53 8.27 7.86 7.40
CA PHE A 53 8.21 6.49 6.88
C PHE A 53 7.26 6.47 5.69
N VAL A 54 7.64 5.73 4.63
CA VAL A 54 6.92 5.75 3.36
C VAL A 54 6.84 4.36 2.75
N TYR A 55 5.73 4.07 2.09
CA TYR A 55 5.61 2.94 1.18
C TYR A 55 4.84 3.34 -0.08
N ALA A 56 5.16 2.69 -1.21
CA ALA A 56 4.54 2.94 -2.49
C ALA A 56 4.25 1.63 -3.21
N TYR A 57 3.02 1.47 -3.67
CA TYR A 57 2.65 0.37 -4.55
C TYR A 57 3.20 0.58 -5.96
N ASP A 58 3.62 -0.50 -6.59
CA ASP A 58 4.01 -0.53 -8.00
C ASP A 58 2.95 -1.25 -8.82
N PHE A 59 2.09 -0.49 -9.48
CA PHE A 59 1.01 -1.04 -10.29
C PHE A 59 1.50 -1.88 -11.47
N THR A 60 2.73 -1.64 -11.94
CA THR A 60 3.34 -2.41 -13.04
C THR A 60 3.69 -3.85 -12.63
N ALA A 61 3.78 -4.12 -11.32
CA ALA A 61 4.02 -5.44 -10.76
C ALA A 61 2.73 -6.02 -10.16
N TYR A 62 2.17 -7.02 -10.79
CA TYR A 62 0.93 -7.70 -10.37
C TYR A 62 -0.28 -6.75 -10.15
N GLY A 63 -0.37 -5.63 -10.90
CA GLY A 63 -1.42 -4.63 -10.72
C GLY A 63 -1.39 -3.96 -9.33
N GLY A 64 -0.22 -3.87 -8.69
CA GLY A 64 -0.09 -3.33 -7.33
C GLY A 64 -0.82 -4.14 -6.27
N THR A 65 -1.19 -5.39 -6.56
CA THR A 65 -1.99 -6.20 -5.62
C THR A 65 -1.21 -6.59 -4.39
N LEU A 66 -1.87 -6.55 -3.22
CA LEU A 66 -1.27 -6.88 -1.94
C LEU A 66 -1.05 -8.38 -1.79
N SER A 67 0.18 -8.79 -1.54
CA SER A 67 0.58 -10.11 -1.07
C SER A 67 0.77 -10.13 0.44
N ALA A 68 0.90 -11.31 1.02
CA ALA A 68 1.32 -11.47 2.41
C ALA A 68 2.71 -10.83 2.66
N THR A 69 3.62 -10.90 1.68
CA THR A 69 4.96 -10.29 1.73
C THR A 69 4.86 -8.77 1.74
N ASN A 70 4.06 -8.18 0.86
CA ASN A 70 3.84 -6.73 0.84
C ASN A 70 3.19 -6.23 2.13
N ALA A 71 2.22 -6.97 2.64
CA ALA A 71 1.59 -6.66 3.92
C ALA A 71 2.62 -6.61 5.06
N ALA A 72 3.53 -7.58 5.13
CA ALA A 72 4.60 -7.60 6.12
C ALA A 72 5.53 -6.38 6.00
N LYS A 73 5.83 -5.91 4.78
CA LYS A 73 6.61 -4.68 4.55
C LYS A 73 5.89 -3.44 5.07
N ILE A 74 4.58 -3.30 4.78
CA ILE A 74 3.77 -2.18 5.24
C ILE A 74 3.70 -2.18 6.78
N VAL A 75 3.35 -3.31 7.39
CA VAL A 75 3.28 -3.47 8.84
C VAL A 75 4.60 -3.09 9.51
N LYS A 76 5.73 -3.53 8.96
CA LYS A 76 7.06 -3.15 9.45
C LYS A 76 7.29 -1.64 9.40
N VAL A 77 6.94 -0.99 8.30
CA VAL A 77 7.04 0.48 8.16
C VAL A 77 6.16 1.19 9.18
N GLN A 78 4.90 0.76 9.35
CA GLN A 78 3.96 1.31 10.33
C GLN A 78 4.49 1.17 11.77
N GLN A 79 5.01 0.00 12.13
CA GLN A 79 5.59 -0.26 13.46
C GLN A 79 6.85 0.58 13.72
N LEU A 80 7.71 0.73 12.73
CA LEU A 80 8.88 1.58 12.84
C LEU A 80 8.50 3.06 12.98
N ALA A 81 7.50 3.52 12.26
CA ALA A 81 6.97 4.88 12.37
C ALA A 81 6.43 5.14 13.78
N LEU A 82 5.60 4.24 14.30
CA LEU A 82 5.08 4.31 15.68
C LEU A 82 6.20 4.35 16.71
N LYS A 83 7.20 3.48 16.57
CA LYS A 83 8.36 3.42 17.49
C LYS A 83 9.17 4.71 17.50
N ASN A 84 9.25 5.41 16.38
CA ASN A 84 10.03 6.64 16.21
C ASN A 84 9.19 7.92 16.37
N GLY A 85 7.87 7.82 16.55
CA GLY A 85 6.98 8.98 16.59
C GLY A 85 6.97 9.78 15.28
N ALA A 86 7.15 9.12 14.15
CA ALA A 86 7.29 9.75 12.84
C ALA A 86 6.05 9.52 11.96
N PRO A 87 5.70 10.45 11.05
CA PRO A 87 4.59 10.28 10.12
C PRO A 87 4.75 9.08 9.19
N ILE A 88 3.59 8.52 8.78
CA ILE A 88 3.48 7.47 7.76
C ILE A 88 2.87 8.07 6.51
N ILE A 89 3.51 7.84 5.35
CA ILE A 89 3.02 8.30 4.05
C ILE A 89 2.83 7.09 3.14
N ALA A 90 1.61 6.88 2.69
CA ALA A 90 1.23 5.81 1.76
C ALA A 90 1.01 6.38 0.36
N LEU A 91 1.72 5.87 -0.63
CA LEU A 91 1.51 6.18 -2.05
C LEU A 91 0.77 5.01 -2.70
N ASN A 92 -0.54 5.15 -2.83
CA ASN A 92 -1.46 4.07 -3.15
C ASN A 92 -1.80 4.02 -4.65
N ASP A 93 -1.68 2.81 -5.23
CA ASP A 93 -1.98 2.50 -6.61
C ASP A 93 -2.11 0.97 -6.70
N SER A 94 -3.32 0.41 -6.46
CA SER A 94 -3.47 -1.01 -6.16
C SER A 94 -4.81 -1.58 -6.60
N GLY A 95 -4.75 -2.74 -7.27
CA GLY A 95 -5.92 -3.56 -7.61
C GLY A 95 -6.55 -4.32 -6.43
N GLY A 96 -6.06 -4.12 -5.19
CA GLY A 96 -6.61 -4.79 -4.00
C GLY A 96 -5.82 -6.03 -3.58
N ALA A 97 -6.51 -7.03 -3.05
CA ALA A 97 -5.90 -8.28 -2.59
C ALA A 97 -5.38 -9.13 -3.76
N ARG A 98 -4.18 -9.71 -3.64
CA ARG A 98 -3.65 -10.66 -4.62
C ARG A 98 -4.41 -11.98 -4.52
N ILE A 99 -5.32 -12.21 -5.48
CA ILE A 99 -6.25 -13.34 -5.47
C ILE A 99 -5.56 -14.69 -5.45
N GLN A 100 -4.38 -14.81 -6.05
CA GLN A 100 -3.58 -16.05 -6.06
C GLN A 100 -3.12 -16.48 -4.66
N GLU A 101 -3.05 -15.56 -3.71
CA GLU A 101 -2.69 -15.84 -2.31
C GLU A 101 -3.91 -16.09 -1.41
N GLY A 102 -5.12 -15.89 -1.92
CA GLY A 102 -6.37 -16.18 -1.23
C GLY A 102 -6.44 -15.52 0.15
N VAL A 103 -6.74 -16.30 1.18
CA VAL A 103 -6.91 -15.83 2.57
C VAL A 103 -5.66 -15.15 3.13
N ASN A 104 -4.46 -15.51 2.70
CA ASN A 104 -3.21 -14.92 3.18
C ASN A 104 -3.11 -13.42 2.81
N SER A 105 -3.58 -13.06 1.63
CA SER A 105 -3.66 -11.65 1.21
C SER A 105 -4.67 -10.87 2.08
N LEU A 106 -5.83 -11.45 2.37
CA LEU A 106 -6.84 -10.84 3.24
C LEU A 106 -6.34 -10.67 4.68
N ALA A 107 -5.65 -11.68 5.23
CA ALA A 107 -5.01 -11.60 6.53
C ALA A 107 -3.93 -10.50 6.56
N GLY A 108 -3.24 -10.28 5.44
CA GLY A 108 -2.32 -9.17 5.26
C GLY A 108 -3.00 -7.82 5.42
N TYR A 109 -4.14 -7.60 4.77
CA TYR A 109 -4.93 -6.37 4.96
C TYR A 109 -5.40 -6.20 6.41
N ALA A 110 -5.89 -7.26 7.05
CA ALA A 110 -6.29 -7.19 8.46
C ALA A 110 -5.14 -6.69 9.35
N SER A 111 -3.92 -7.15 9.10
CA SER A 111 -2.73 -6.72 9.85
C SER A 111 -2.41 -5.24 9.61
N ILE A 112 -2.56 -4.74 8.37
CA ILE A 112 -2.37 -3.33 8.04
C ILE A 112 -3.44 -2.47 8.73
N PHE A 113 -4.72 -2.86 8.69
CA PHE A 113 -5.81 -2.14 9.34
C PHE A 113 -5.61 -2.05 10.85
N TYR A 114 -5.15 -3.14 11.48
CA TYR A 114 -4.78 -3.14 12.88
C TYR A 114 -3.71 -2.07 13.18
N GLN A 115 -2.67 -1.99 12.36
CA GLN A 115 -1.63 -0.98 12.55
C GLN A 115 -2.16 0.45 12.28
N ASN A 116 -3.04 0.64 11.30
CA ASN A 116 -3.69 1.95 11.09
C ASN A 116 -4.46 2.40 12.34
N THR A 117 -5.22 1.49 12.97
CA THR A 117 -5.94 1.82 14.21
C THR A 117 -5.02 2.10 15.38
N MET A 118 -3.94 1.35 15.53
CA MET A 118 -2.92 1.59 16.57
C MET A 118 -2.16 2.91 16.38
N ALA A 119 -2.00 3.36 15.15
CA ALA A 119 -1.33 4.61 14.80
C ALA A 119 -2.27 5.85 14.92
N SER A 120 -3.58 5.64 14.92
CA SER A 120 -4.58 6.70 14.98
C SER A 120 -4.43 7.55 16.25
N GLY A 121 -4.27 8.86 16.06
CA GLY A 121 -4.04 9.80 17.16
C GLY A 121 -2.63 9.73 17.80
N VAL A 122 -1.74 8.86 17.29
CA VAL A 122 -0.37 8.70 17.80
C VAL A 122 0.64 9.32 16.85
N VAL A 123 0.59 8.97 15.57
CA VAL A 123 1.42 9.54 14.51
C VAL A 123 0.56 9.92 13.31
N PRO A 124 0.88 11.00 12.59
CA PRO A 124 0.15 11.36 11.36
C PRO A 124 0.23 10.26 10.30
N GLN A 125 -0.91 9.91 9.74
CA GLN A 125 -1.05 8.96 8.65
C GLN A 125 -1.61 9.67 7.42
N LEU A 126 -0.84 9.70 6.33
CA LEU A 126 -1.20 10.38 5.09
C LEU A 126 -1.28 9.36 3.95
N SER A 127 -2.36 9.41 3.20
CA SER A 127 -2.57 8.57 2.01
C SER A 127 -2.70 9.43 0.76
N ALA A 128 -1.82 9.22 -0.21
CA ALA A 128 -1.96 9.75 -1.56
C ALA A 128 -2.45 8.65 -2.50
N ILE A 129 -3.60 8.87 -3.11
CA ILE A 129 -4.19 7.97 -4.09
C ILE A 129 -3.71 8.43 -5.48
N LEU A 130 -2.92 7.61 -6.14
CA LEU A 130 -2.22 7.98 -7.39
C LEU A 130 -2.67 7.15 -8.60
N GLY A 131 -3.68 6.34 -8.42
CA GLY A 131 -4.31 5.48 -9.41
C GLY A 131 -5.53 4.79 -8.83
N PRO A 132 -5.95 3.63 -9.34
CA PRO A 132 -7.03 2.85 -8.76
C PRO A 132 -6.66 2.29 -7.39
N CYS A 133 -7.60 2.29 -6.46
CA CYS A 133 -7.51 1.65 -5.15
C CYS A 133 -8.79 0.86 -4.88
N ALA A 134 -8.71 -0.46 -5.06
CA ALA A 134 -9.83 -1.38 -4.97
C ALA A 134 -9.86 -2.17 -3.66
N GLY A 135 -11.04 -2.39 -3.11
CA GLY A 135 -11.27 -3.25 -1.95
C GLY A 135 -10.42 -2.85 -0.74
N GLY A 136 -9.57 -3.75 -0.24
CA GLY A 136 -8.69 -3.49 0.90
C GLY A 136 -7.74 -2.31 0.71
N ALA A 137 -7.35 -2.02 -0.54
CA ALA A 137 -6.55 -0.84 -0.88
C ALA A 137 -7.33 0.48 -0.75
N CYS A 138 -8.65 0.42 -0.73
CA CYS A 138 -9.52 1.55 -0.40
C CYS A 138 -9.71 1.70 1.11
N TYR A 139 -9.82 0.60 1.86
CA TYR A 139 -10.06 0.63 3.31
C TYR A 139 -8.89 1.19 4.12
N SER A 140 -7.65 0.80 3.80
CA SER A 140 -6.48 1.28 4.54
C SER A 140 -6.37 2.82 4.47
N PRO A 141 -6.43 3.47 3.30
CA PRO A 141 -6.49 4.93 3.22
C PRO A 141 -7.65 5.56 4.00
N ALA A 142 -8.84 4.92 3.99
CA ALA A 142 -9.99 5.43 4.72
C ALA A 142 -9.81 5.41 6.26
N LEU A 143 -8.85 4.65 6.77
CA LEU A 143 -8.45 4.62 8.19
C LEU A 143 -7.31 5.60 8.53
N THR A 144 -6.81 6.35 7.55
CA THR A 144 -5.75 7.35 7.75
C THR A 144 -6.30 8.75 8.01
N ASP A 145 -5.45 9.69 8.45
CA ASP A 145 -5.88 11.02 8.86
C ASP A 145 -6.17 11.96 7.67
N PHE A 146 -5.39 11.81 6.59
CA PHE A 146 -5.52 12.65 5.39
C PHE A 146 -5.46 11.81 4.13
N ILE A 147 -6.39 12.09 3.20
CA ILE A 147 -6.46 11.45 1.89
C ILE A 147 -6.31 12.52 0.82
N PHE A 148 -5.30 12.35 -0.04
CA PHE A 148 -5.06 13.18 -1.22
C PHE A 148 -5.37 12.39 -2.47
N MET A 149 -6.11 12.97 -3.40
CA MET A 149 -6.48 12.34 -4.66
C MET A 149 -6.13 13.23 -5.84
N VAL A 150 -5.66 12.63 -6.93
CA VAL A 150 -5.41 13.32 -8.19
C VAL A 150 -6.69 13.31 -9.02
N LYS A 151 -7.17 14.51 -9.40
CA LYS A 151 -8.39 14.67 -10.20
C LYS A 151 -8.27 13.85 -11.51
N GLU A 152 -9.35 13.17 -11.88
CA GLU A 152 -9.48 12.38 -13.12
C GLU A 152 -8.54 11.16 -13.24
N GLN A 153 -7.65 10.93 -12.26
CA GLN A 153 -6.72 9.81 -12.26
C GLN A 153 -6.96 8.84 -11.10
N SER A 154 -7.31 9.38 -9.93
CA SER A 154 -7.44 8.57 -8.72
C SER A 154 -8.85 8.06 -8.53
N HIS A 155 -8.99 6.79 -8.19
CA HIS A 155 -10.26 6.15 -7.92
C HIS A 155 -10.17 5.32 -6.65
N MET A 156 -11.15 5.49 -5.76
CA MET A 156 -11.33 4.65 -4.58
C MET A 156 -12.68 3.96 -4.66
N PHE A 157 -12.70 2.64 -4.61
CA PHE A 157 -13.93 1.87 -4.69
C PHE A 157 -13.82 0.55 -3.93
N ILE A 158 -14.93 0.13 -3.32
CA ILE A 158 -15.00 -1.11 -2.55
C ILE A 158 -14.96 -2.31 -3.48
N THR A 159 -15.65 -2.21 -4.64
CA THR A 159 -15.70 -3.26 -5.66
C THR A 159 -15.92 -2.65 -7.04
N GLY A 160 -15.60 -3.40 -8.10
CA GLY A 160 -15.73 -2.92 -9.48
C GLY A 160 -17.18 -2.72 -9.94
N PRO A 161 -17.39 -1.91 -11.01
CA PRO A 161 -18.73 -1.57 -11.54
C PRO A 161 -19.61 -2.78 -11.84
N ASP A 162 -19.03 -3.83 -12.40
CA ASP A 162 -19.78 -5.06 -12.75
C ASP A 162 -20.34 -5.77 -11.52
N VAL A 163 -19.61 -5.76 -10.41
CA VAL A 163 -20.08 -6.32 -9.14
C VAL A 163 -21.17 -5.45 -8.53
N VAL A 164 -21.01 -4.13 -8.56
CA VAL A 164 -22.05 -3.19 -8.12
C VAL A 164 -23.32 -3.43 -8.90
N LYS A 165 -23.24 -3.46 -10.23
CA LYS A 165 -24.38 -3.72 -11.11
C LYS A 165 -25.06 -5.06 -10.80
N ALA A 166 -24.27 -6.12 -10.54
CA ALA A 166 -24.81 -7.45 -10.23
C ALA A 166 -25.54 -7.51 -8.88
N VAL A 167 -25.10 -6.71 -7.90
CA VAL A 167 -25.63 -6.75 -6.52
C VAL A 167 -26.71 -5.71 -6.29
N THR A 168 -26.51 -4.47 -6.77
CA THR A 168 -27.43 -3.34 -6.51
C THR A 168 -28.34 -3.03 -7.70
N HIS A 169 -28.05 -3.60 -8.88
CA HIS A 169 -28.70 -3.30 -10.17
C HIS A 169 -28.51 -1.84 -10.64
N GLU A 170 -27.60 -1.11 -10.05
CA GLU A 170 -27.21 0.26 -10.44
C GLU A 170 -26.10 0.22 -11.49
N VAL A 171 -26.12 1.17 -12.40
CA VAL A 171 -25.07 1.38 -13.41
C VAL A 171 -24.32 2.65 -13.02
N ILE A 172 -23.03 2.51 -12.67
CA ILE A 172 -22.13 3.60 -12.29
C ILE A 172 -21.02 3.76 -13.32
#